data_08ddba0e5d4de3625d8fb381fd2e1f98
#
_entry.id   08ddba0e5d4de3625d8fb381fd2e1f98
#
_cell.length_a   1.000
_cell.length_b   1.000
_cell.length_c   1.000
_cell.angle_alpha   90.00
_cell.angle_beta   90.00
_cell.angle_gamma   90.00
#
_symmetry.space_group_name_H-M   'P 1'
#
loop_
_entity.id
_entity.type
_entity.pdbx_description
1 polymer ?
#
loop_
_entity_poly.entity_id
_entity_poly.type
_entity_poly.pdbx_seq_one_letter_code
_entity_poly.pdbx_strand_id
1 'polypeptide(L)'
;MMKLVLNRFRRDHGAIVGRLSQEVVNRQGIVAGHQYICDTMEREGGCLEPGEYHIMVAKCKCFARQMLFLEPVRDDSSSSSSLPLPETCKLCRMERKSHEFGCLEELHALPCPMMQPGNGPFRLRQGGILIGEAHAPSFVLRSQELFLQFFDRVSKMLRRGGEVVIKIE
;
A
#
# COMPACT_ATOMS: atom_id res chain seq x y z
N MET A 1 -6.96 15.77 -4.91
CA MET A 1 -6.73 14.70 -3.92
C MET A 1 -7.56 13.48 -4.30
N MET A 2 -6.99 12.28 -4.22
CA MET A 2 -7.70 10.99 -4.37
C MET A 2 -7.80 10.34 -2.98
N LYS A 3 -9.02 10.08 -2.53
CA LYS A 3 -9.27 9.38 -1.27
C LYS A 3 -9.68 7.94 -1.54
N LEU A 4 -9.01 7.03 -0.87
CA LEU A 4 -9.23 5.58 -0.96
C LEU A 4 -9.66 5.06 0.40
N VAL A 5 -10.45 4.00 0.40
CA VAL A 5 -10.86 3.27 1.61
C VAL A 5 -10.56 1.80 1.41
N LEU A 6 -9.81 1.23 2.33
CA LEU A 6 -9.59 -0.20 2.47
C LEU A 6 -10.44 -0.68 3.64
N ASN A 7 -11.52 -1.36 3.34
CA ASN A 7 -12.38 -1.97 4.34
C ASN A 7 -12.05 -3.45 4.47
N ARG A 8 -11.58 -3.86 5.65
CA ARG A 8 -11.26 -5.25 5.99
C ARG A 8 -12.53 -5.95 6.46
N PHE A 9 -12.99 -6.95 5.73
CA PHE A 9 -14.28 -7.58 6.02
C PHE A 9 -14.20 -9.07 6.39
N ARG A 10 -13.07 -9.72 6.18
CA ARG A 10 -12.90 -11.14 6.51
C ARG A 10 -11.49 -11.44 7.00
N ARG A 11 -11.41 -12.25 8.06
CA ARG A 11 -10.17 -12.84 8.58
C ARG A 11 -10.32 -14.35 8.55
N ASP A 12 -9.44 -15.03 7.87
CA ASP A 12 -9.50 -16.46 7.69
C ASP A 12 -8.14 -17.04 7.31
N HIS A 13 -7.77 -18.16 7.94
CA HIS A 13 -6.51 -18.87 7.67
C HIS A 13 -5.25 -17.99 7.69
N GLY A 14 -5.17 -17.04 8.61
CA GLY A 14 -4.02 -16.11 8.74
C GLY A 14 -3.96 -15.03 7.66
N ALA A 15 -5.00 -14.89 6.87
CA ALA A 15 -5.19 -13.84 5.87
C ALA A 15 -6.29 -12.86 6.28
N ILE A 16 -6.10 -11.58 5.97
CA ILE A 16 -7.12 -10.55 6.07
C ILE A 16 -7.52 -10.18 4.65
N VAL A 17 -8.79 -10.36 4.32
CA VAL A 17 -9.36 -9.96 3.04
C VAL A 17 -10.05 -8.61 3.21
N GLY A 18 -9.70 -7.67 2.34
CA GLY A 18 -10.28 -6.35 2.30
C GLY A 18 -10.80 -5.99 0.92
N ARG A 19 -11.49 -4.89 0.87
CA ARG A 19 -12.00 -4.26 -0.35
C ARG A 19 -11.45 -2.85 -0.47
N LEU A 20 -10.77 -2.57 -1.58
CA LEU A 20 -10.26 -1.27 -1.91
C LEU A 20 -11.28 -0.53 -2.78
N SER A 21 -11.66 0.66 -2.36
CA SER A 21 -12.55 1.53 -3.09
C SER A 21 -12.06 2.97 -3.10
N GLN A 22 -12.55 3.77 -4.03
CA GLN A 22 -12.31 5.21 -4.07
C GLN A 22 -13.58 5.95 -3.65
N GLU A 23 -13.43 6.96 -2.79
CA GLU A 23 -14.51 7.91 -2.51
C GLU A 23 -14.88 8.69 -3.77
N VAL A 24 -16.15 8.74 -4.06
CA VAL A 24 -16.72 9.58 -5.12
C VAL A 24 -17.40 10.77 -4.45
N VAL A 25 -16.92 11.97 -4.76
CA VAL A 25 -17.49 13.20 -4.22
C VAL A 25 -18.36 13.89 -5.28
N ASN A 26 -19.46 14.48 -4.84
CA ASN A 26 -20.31 15.31 -5.70
C ASN A 26 -19.67 16.70 -5.95
N ARG A 27 -20.35 17.54 -6.74
CA ARG A 27 -19.87 18.90 -7.05
C ARG A 27 -19.74 19.79 -5.82
N GLN A 28 -20.38 19.46 -4.71
CA GLN A 28 -20.34 20.18 -3.44
C GLN A 28 -19.24 19.66 -2.50
N GLY A 29 -18.43 18.66 -2.92
CA GLY A 29 -17.38 18.06 -2.11
C GLY A 29 -17.89 17.03 -1.08
N ILE A 30 -19.18 16.65 -1.15
CA ILE A 30 -19.78 15.67 -0.24
C ILE A 30 -19.57 14.27 -0.83
N VAL A 31 -19.19 13.29 -0.01
CA VAL A 31 -19.05 11.89 -0.41
C VAL A 31 -20.42 11.37 -0.85
N ALA A 32 -20.55 11.05 -2.13
CA ALA A 32 -21.76 10.52 -2.74
C ALA A 32 -21.76 8.99 -2.81
N GLY A 33 -20.62 8.34 -2.59
CA GLY A 33 -20.49 6.89 -2.61
C GLY A 33 -19.05 6.43 -2.75
N HIS A 34 -18.88 5.12 -2.96
CA HIS A 34 -17.58 4.48 -3.13
C HIS A 34 -17.55 3.69 -4.43
N GLN A 35 -16.53 3.91 -5.23
CA GLN A 35 -16.27 3.13 -6.44
C GLN A 35 -15.31 1.99 -6.10
N TYR A 36 -15.75 0.75 -6.26
CA TYR A 36 -14.90 -0.43 -6.09
C TYR A 36 -13.73 -0.42 -7.08
N ILE A 37 -12.54 -0.80 -6.59
CA ILE A 37 -11.32 -0.91 -7.39
C ILE A 37 -10.90 -2.37 -7.51
N CYS A 38 -10.63 -3.02 -6.37
CA CYS A 38 -10.20 -4.42 -6.30
C CYS A 38 -10.36 -4.95 -4.87
N ASP A 39 -10.14 -6.24 -4.70
CA ASP A 39 -9.93 -6.81 -3.37
C ASP A 39 -8.46 -6.65 -2.97
N THR A 40 -8.22 -6.78 -1.67
CA THR A 40 -6.90 -6.78 -1.07
C THR A 40 -6.73 -7.98 -0.17
N MET A 41 -5.49 -8.37 0.04
CA MET A 41 -5.16 -9.41 0.99
C MET A 41 -3.91 -9.03 1.78
N GLU A 42 -3.96 -9.23 3.09
CA GLU A 42 -2.87 -8.96 4.02
C GLU A 42 -2.57 -10.20 4.85
N ARG A 43 -1.38 -10.29 5.40
CA ARG A 43 -1.04 -11.30 6.40
C ARG A 43 -1.52 -10.85 7.78
N GLU A 44 -2.30 -11.67 8.48
CA GLU A 44 -2.92 -11.32 9.76
C GLU A 44 -1.89 -10.88 10.82
N GLY A 45 -0.78 -11.57 10.97
CA GLY A 45 0.25 -11.22 11.94
C GLY A 45 1.18 -10.07 11.53
N GLY A 46 0.89 -9.32 10.46
CA GLY A 46 1.77 -8.25 9.95
C GLY A 46 1.03 -7.17 9.17
N CYS A 47 -0.26 -7.02 9.35
CA CYS A 47 -1.03 -5.96 8.72
C CYS A 47 -0.74 -4.59 9.34
N LEU A 48 -1.01 -3.53 8.60
CA LEU A 48 -0.95 -2.16 9.11
C LEU A 48 -2.08 -1.92 10.12
N GLU A 49 -1.84 -1.05 11.07
CA GLU A 49 -2.87 -0.55 11.97
C GLU A 49 -3.94 0.23 11.19
N PRO A 50 -5.21 0.21 11.63
CA PRO A 50 -6.22 1.12 11.10
C PRO A 50 -5.76 2.57 11.20
N GLY A 51 -6.04 3.37 10.16
CA GLY A 51 -5.61 4.77 10.12
C GLY A 51 -5.52 5.30 8.70
N GLU A 52 -5.01 6.52 8.57
CA GLU A 52 -4.80 7.18 7.29
C GLU A 52 -3.32 7.14 6.89
N TYR A 53 -3.09 6.88 5.61
CA TYR A 53 -1.77 6.75 5.03
C TYR A 53 -1.69 7.49 3.70
N HIS A 54 -0.60 8.23 3.48
CA HIS A 54 -0.25 8.73 2.16
C HIS A 54 0.25 7.58 1.30
N ILE A 55 -0.19 7.53 0.04
CA ILE A 55 0.40 6.63 -0.96
C ILE A 55 1.43 7.40 -1.77
N MET A 56 2.64 6.84 -1.83
CA MET A 56 3.76 7.40 -2.55
C MET A 56 4.33 6.38 -3.54
N VAL A 57 4.96 6.87 -4.60
CA VAL A 57 5.71 6.05 -5.56
C VAL A 57 7.19 6.14 -5.24
N ALA A 58 7.85 5.01 -5.04
CA ALA A 58 9.29 4.97 -4.87
C ALA A 58 9.88 3.71 -5.53
N LYS A 59 11.18 3.77 -5.88
CA LYS A 59 11.88 2.63 -6.45
C LYS A 59 12.11 1.56 -5.38
N CYS A 60 11.72 0.34 -5.68
CA CYS A 60 11.97 -0.83 -4.86
C CYS A 60 12.98 -1.75 -5.54
N LYS A 61 14.10 -2.03 -4.90
CA LYS A 61 15.12 -2.92 -5.45
C LYS A 61 14.66 -4.37 -5.49
N CYS A 62 13.89 -4.82 -4.49
CA CYS A 62 13.37 -6.18 -4.43
C CYS A 62 12.47 -6.52 -5.63
N PHE A 63 11.75 -5.54 -6.17
CA PHE A 63 10.90 -5.69 -7.34
C PHE A 63 11.55 -5.14 -8.62
N ALA A 64 12.74 -4.54 -8.53
CA ALA A 64 13.46 -3.88 -9.61
C ALA A 64 12.64 -2.82 -10.38
N ARG A 65 11.61 -2.24 -9.74
CA ARG A 65 10.70 -1.25 -10.33
C ARG A 65 10.16 -0.27 -9.28
N GLN A 66 9.39 0.72 -9.75
CA GLN A 66 8.62 1.60 -8.88
C GLN A 66 7.43 0.84 -8.26
N MET A 67 7.18 1.08 -6.98
CA MET A 67 6.12 0.47 -6.18
C MET A 67 5.37 1.54 -5.39
N LEU A 68 4.20 1.17 -4.87
CA LEU A 68 3.35 2.05 -4.04
C LEU A 68 3.65 1.80 -2.57
N PHE A 69 4.17 2.81 -1.89
CA PHE A 69 4.47 2.77 -0.45
C PHE A 69 3.44 3.56 0.34
N LEU A 70 3.26 3.16 1.59
CA LEU A 70 2.32 3.76 2.53
C LEU A 70 3.11 4.44 3.66
N GLU A 71 2.82 5.71 3.92
CA GLU A 71 3.33 6.44 5.08
C GLU A 71 2.16 6.93 5.94
N PRO A 72 2.20 6.74 7.27
CA PRO A 72 1.16 7.26 8.15
C PRO A 72 1.02 8.77 7.98
N VAL A 73 -0.23 9.22 7.89
CA VAL A 73 -0.53 10.66 7.99
C VAL A 73 -0.24 11.09 9.42
N ARG A 74 0.64 12.08 9.59
CA ARG A 74 0.98 12.65 10.91
C ARG A 74 0.19 13.93 11.12
N ASP A 75 -0.46 14.04 12.26
CA ASP A 75 -1.22 15.24 12.67
C ASP A 75 -0.31 16.42 13.11
N ASP A 76 0.94 16.43 12.69
CA ASP A 76 1.83 17.53 13.04
C ASP A 76 1.43 18.81 12.29
N SER A 77 0.83 19.72 13.03
CA SER A 77 0.48 21.08 12.61
C SER A 77 1.69 21.99 12.36
N SER A 78 2.87 21.44 12.14
CA SER A 78 4.09 22.20 11.85
C SER A 78 4.79 21.68 10.60
N SER A 79 4.78 22.57 9.61
CA SER A 79 5.50 22.54 8.33
C SER A 79 4.92 21.66 7.22
N SER A 80 4.18 22.32 6.34
CA SER A 80 4.00 21.95 4.94
C SER A 80 5.34 22.07 4.18
N SER A 81 6.30 21.21 4.48
CA SER A 81 7.41 20.98 3.57
C SER A 81 7.05 19.74 2.78
N SER A 82 6.76 19.91 1.50
CA SER A 82 6.76 18.83 0.52
C SER A 82 8.12 18.14 0.60
N LEU A 83 8.19 17.08 1.43
CA LEU A 83 9.38 16.24 1.49
C LEU A 83 9.60 15.68 0.09
N PRO A 84 10.79 15.84 -0.49
CA PRO A 84 11.09 15.24 -1.78
C PRO A 84 10.82 13.75 -1.68
N LEU A 85 10.00 13.23 -2.60
CA LEU A 85 9.67 11.81 -2.69
C LEU A 85 10.98 11.02 -2.66
N PRO A 86 11.15 10.09 -1.73
CA PRO A 86 12.38 9.34 -1.64
C PRO A 86 12.58 8.55 -2.92
N GLU A 87 13.68 8.74 -3.62
CA GLU A 87 14.03 8.00 -4.85
C GLU A 87 14.01 6.47 -4.65
N THR A 88 14.23 6.01 -3.40
CA THR A 88 14.22 4.61 -3.01
C THR A 88 13.50 4.43 -1.67
N CYS A 89 12.81 3.30 -1.50
CA CYS A 89 12.15 2.98 -0.24
C CYS A 89 13.14 2.90 0.94
N LYS A 90 12.64 3.18 2.16
CA LYS A 90 13.46 3.18 3.38
C LYS A 90 14.23 1.85 3.57
N LEU A 91 13.56 0.72 3.33
CA LEU A 91 14.14 -0.61 3.47
C LEU A 91 15.32 -0.83 2.49
N CYS A 92 15.14 -0.48 1.21
CA CYS A 92 16.21 -0.59 0.21
C CYS A 92 17.40 0.36 0.47
N ARG A 93 17.18 1.46 1.22
CA ARG A 93 18.26 2.34 1.70
C ARG A 93 19.03 1.73 2.85
N MET A 94 18.34 1.01 3.73
CA MET A 94 18.97 0.32 4.86
C MET A 94 19.83 -0.86 4.39
N GLU A 95 19.41 -1.58 3.35
CA GLU A 95 20.22 -2.65 2.75
C GLU A 95 21.61 -2.19 2.26
N ARG A 96 21.76 -0.93 1.86
CA ARG A 96 23.11 -0.39 1.53
C ARG A 96 24.05 -0.29 2.73
N LYS A 97 23.51 -0.17 3.95
CA LYS A 97 24.28 -0.14 5.19
C LYS A 97 24.45 -1.53 5.78
N SER A 98 23.64 -2.51 5.36
CA SER A 98 23.57 -3.84 5.95
C SER A 98 24.59 -4.85 5.40
N HIS A 99 25.51 -4.45 4.52
CA HIS A 99 26.74 -5.24 4.35
C HIS A 99 27.56 -5.39 5.66
N GLU A 100 27.16 -4.62 6.70
CA GLU A 100 27.70 -4.73 8.05
C GLU A 100 26.82 -5.57 9.00
N PHE A 101 25.57 -5.93 8.61
CA PHE A 101 24.63 -6.70 9.44
C PHE A 101 24.37 -8.09 8.84
N GLY A 102 24.88 -9.08 9.53
CA GLY A 102 24.99 -10.47 9.06
C GLY A 102 23.73 -11.33 9.10
N CYS A 103 22.50 -10.79 9.02
CA CYS A 103 21.32 -11.65 9.02
C CYS A 103 20.20 -11.16 8.08
N LEU A 104 19.96 -11.95 7.01
CA LEU A 104 18.83 -11.74 6.08
C LEU A 104 17.44 -11.88 6.77
N GLU A 105 17.34 -12.63 7.86
CA GLU A 105 16.11 -12.84 8.61
C GLU A 105 15.63 -11.57 9.31
N GLU A 106 16.55 -10.77 9.87
CA GLU A 106 16.21 -9.49 10.51
C GLU A 106 15.70 -8.45 9.51
N LEU A 107 16.22 -8.44 8.28
CA LEU A 107 15.74 -7.59 7.19
C LEU A 107 14.29 -7.95 6.76
N HIS A 108 13.91 -9.22 6.84
CA HIS A 108 12.55 -9.67 6.55
C HIS A 108 11.53 -9.29 7.63
N ALA A 109 12.00 -9.06 8.86
CA ALA A 109 11.15 -8.62 9.97
C ALA A 109 10.85 -7.12 9.94
N LEU A 110 11.60 -6.32 9.17
CA LEU A 110 11.38 -4.88 9.10
C LEU A 110 10.10 -4.54 8.34
N PRO A 111 9.32 -3.55 8.83
CA PRO A 111 8.11 -3.09 8.15
C PRO A 111 8.42 -2.58 6.74
N CYS A 112 7.67 -3.07 5.78
CA CYS A 112 7.69 -2.59 4.39
C CYS A 112 6.26 -2.34 3.93
N PRO A 113 5.63 -1.25 4.40
CA PRO A 113 4.25 -0.91 4.08
C PRO A 113 4.13 -0.56 2.59
N MET A 114 3.69 -1.53 1.81
CA MET A 114 3.70 -1.45 0.36
C MET A 114 2.51 -2.20 -0.24
N MET A 115 1.87 -1.59 -1.23
CA MET A 115 0.90 -2.28 -2.07
C MET A 115 1.64 -2.96 -3.22
N GLN A 116 1.38 -4.25 -3.41
CA GLN A 116 2.16 -5.09 -4.32
C GLN A 116 1.31 -6.17 -4.99
N PRO A 117 1.76 -6.69 -6.14
CA PRO A 117 1.18 -7.90 -6.71
C PRO A 117 1.74 -9.16 -6.03
N GLY A 118 1.03 -10.27 -6.15
CA GLY A 118 1.43 -11.58 -5.65
C GLY A 118 0.28 -12.57 -5.67
N ASN A 119 0.51 -13.78 -5.18
CA ASN A 119 -0.49 -14.84 -5.22
C ASN A 119 -1.16 -15.06 -3.86
N GLY A 120 -0.48 -14.76 -2.77
CA GLY A 120 -1.01 -14.96 -1.42
C GLY A 120 -0.21 -14.19 -0.36
N PRO A 121 -0.76 -14.05 0.86
CA PRO A 121 -0.26 -13.09 1.85
C PRO A 121 0.96 -13.59 2.63
N PHE A 122 1.26 -14.90 2.63
CA PHE A 122 2.22 -15.49 3.56
C PHE A 122 3.68 -15.07 3.34
N ARG A 123 4.00 -14.58 2.15
CA ARG A 123 5.32 -14.01 1.82
C ARG A 123 5.37 -12.49 1.91
N LEU A 124 4.27 -11.86 2.31
CA LEU A 124 4.26 -10.42 2.53
C LEU A 124 5.14 -10.06 3.73
N ARG A 125 5.90 -9.01 3.57
CA ARG A 125 6.55 -8.34 4.69
C ARG A 125 5.50 -7.63 5.55
N GLN A 126 5.88 -7.27 6.77
CA GLN A 126 5.02 -6.50 7.66
C GLN A 126 4.55 -5.21 6.97
N GLY A 127 3.26 -4.96 6.98
CA GLY A 127 2.62 -3.84 6.31
C GLY A 127 2.39 -4.02 4.81
N GLY A 128 2.71 -5.19 4.25
CA GLY A 128 2.44 -5.48 2.83
C GLY A 128 0.97 -5.74 2.56
N ILE A 129 0.45 -5.16 1.48
CA ILE A 129 -0.92 -5.32 1.00
C ILE A 129 -0.90 -5.86 -0.42
N LEU A 130 -1.46 -7.04 -0.63
CA LEU A 130 -1.69 -7.57 -1.98
C LEU A 130 -2.90 -6.91 -2.62
N ILE A 131 -2.80 -6.63 -3.92
CA ILE A 131 -3.90 -6.22 -4.78
C ILE A 131 -4.28 -7.39 -5.68
N GLY A 132 -5.58 -7.67 -5.81
CA GLY A 132 -6.07 -8.73 -6.69
C GLY A 132 -7.56 -8.96 -6.55
N GLU A 133 -8.04 -10.07 -7.05
CA GLU A 133 -9.38 -10.62 -6.79
C GLU A 133 -9.24 -11.74 -5.77
N ALA A 134 -9.84 -11.60 -4.60
CA ALA A 134 -9.82 -12.64 -3.57
C ALA A 134 -10.64 -13.85 -4.05
N HIS A 135 -9.99 -14.97 -4.27
CA HIS A 135 -10.64 -16.18 -4.77
C HIS A 135 -10.83 -17.25 -3.69
N ALA A 136 -9.81 -17.47 -2.90
CA ALA A 136 -9.84 -18.41 -1.77
C ALA A 136 -9.33 -17.71 -0.51
N PRO A 137 -9.43 -18.30 0.68
CA PRO A 137 -9.06 -17.64 1.93
C PRO A 137 -7.68 -16.99 1.91
N SER A 138 -6.75 -17.55 1.16
CA SER A 138 -5.36 -17.12 1.12
C SER A 138 -4.79 -17.00 -0.30
N PHE A 139 -5.62 -16.76 -1.30
CA PHE A 139 -5.19 -16.69 -2.69
C PHE A 139 -5.88 -15.54 -3.44
N VAL A 140 -5.14 -14.84 -4.30
CA VAL A 140 -5.64 -13.78 -5.18
C VAL A 140 -5.37 -14.09 -6.63
N LEU A 141 -6.33 -13.75 -7.48
CA LEU A 141 -6.25 -13.83 -8.93
C LEU A 141 -6.01 -12.44 -9.55
N ARG A 142 -5.54 -12.40 -10.79
CA ARG A 142 -5.32 -11.20 -11.61
C ARG A 142 -4.51 -10.09 -10.90
N SER A 143 -3.72 -10.47 -9.93
CA SER A 143 -3.03 -9.51 -9.05
C SER A 143 -2.09 -8.59 -9.83
N GLN A 144 -1.30 -9.12 -10.76
CA GLN A 144 -0.37 -8.33 -11.56
C GLN A 144 -1.08 -7.30 -12.44
N GLU A 145 -2.17 -7.70 -13.09
CA GLU A 145 -2.97 -6.83 -13.96
C GLU A 145 -3.61 -5.70 -13.17
N LEU A 146 -4.31 -6.05 -12.09
CA LEU A 146 -5.00 -5.07 -11.23
C LEU A 146 -4.01 -4.13 -10.54
N PHE A 147 -2.86 -4.64 -10.11
CA PHE A 147 -1.81 -3.79 -9.57
C PHE A 147 -1.31 -2.77 -10.60
N LEU A 148 -1.06 -3.16 -11.84
CA LEU A 148 -0.59 -2.24 -12.88
C LEU A 148 -1.63 -1.17 -13.21
N GLN A 149 -2.90 -1.53 -13.30
CA GLN A 149 -4.00 -0.57 -13.51
C GLN A 149 -4.10 0.43 -12.36
N PHE A 150 -4.03 -0.06 -11.12
CA PHE A 150 -4.06 0.79 -9.94
C PHE A 150 -2.81 1.68 -9.83
N PHE A 151 -1.63 1.11 -10.06
CA PHE A 151 -0.37 1.84 -10.08
C PHE A 151 -0.39 3.00 -11.09
N ASP A 152 -0.86 2.76 -12.31
CA ASP A 152 -0.97 3.79 -13.34
C ASP A 152 -1.91 4.92 -12.91
N ARG A 153 -3.06 4.57 -12.32
CA ARG A 153 -4.06 5.54 -11.81
C ARG A 153 -3.46 6.43 -10.70
N VAL A 154 -2.80 5.82 -9.71
CA VAL A 154 -2.14 6.55 -8.61
C VAL A 154 -1.00 7.41 -9.14
N SER A 155 -0.14 6.84 -9.98
CA SER A 155 1.01 7.56 -10.55
C SER A 155 0.59 8.77 -11.40
N LYS A 156 -0.50 8.67 -12.15
CA LYS A 156 -1.06 9.80 -12.91
C LYS A 156 -1.55 10.92 -11.98
N MET A 157 -2.18 10.58 -10.86
CA MET A 157 -2.62 11.56 -9.87
C MET A 157 -1.42 12.28 -9.27
N LEU A 158 -0.43 11.54 -8.79
CA LEU A 158 0.77 12.10 -8.15
C LEU A 158 1.59 12.97 -9.12
N ARG A 159 1.77 12.55 -10.38
CA ARG A 159 2.49 13.34 -11.40
C ARG A 159 1.81 14.69 -11.72
N ARG A 160 0.52 14.81 -11.51
CA ARG A 160 -0.24 16.07 -11.65
C ARG A 160 -0.18 16.95 -10.40
N GLY A 161 0.67 16.64 -9.44
CA GLY A 161 0.74 17.35 -8.16
C GLY A 161 -0.43 17.06 -7.22
N GLY A 162 -1.22 16.02 -7.52
CA GLY A 162 -2.29 15.58 -6.64
C GLY A 162 -1.75 14.70 -5.51
N GLU A 163 -2.59 14.52 -4.50
CA GLU A 163 -2.31 13.69 -3.34
C GLU A 163 -3.21 12.45 -3.34
N VAL A 164 -2.69 11.33 -2.85
CA VAL A 164 -3.44 10.08 -2.69
C VAL A 164 -3.34 9.63 -1.24
N VAL A 165 -4.48 9.52 -0.59
CA VAL A 165 -4.61 9.07 0.80
C VAL A 165 -5.49 7.83 0.84
N ILE A 166 -5.09 6.84 1.63
CA ILE A 166 -5.86 5.63 1.91
C ILE A 166 -6.20 5.58 3.40
N LYS A 167 -7.48 5.39 3.70
CA LYS A 167 -7.97 5.07 5.03
C LYS A 167 -8.12 3.56 5.15
N ILE A 168 -7.49 2.97 6.15
CA ILE A 168 -7.59 1.54 6.48
C ILE A 168 -8.53 1.38 7.67
N GLU A 169 -9.57 0.54 7.51
CA GLU A 169 -10.62 0.27 8.50
C GLU A 169 -10.67 -1.20 8.90
#